data_985d79a2c63a14d50485db9f47daf7c8
#
_entry.id   985d79a2c63a14d50485db9f47daf7c8
#
_cell.length_a   1.000
_cell.length_b   1.000
_cell.length_c   1.000
_cell.angle_alpha   90.00
_cell.angle_beta   90.00
_cell.angle_gamma   90.00
#
_symmetry.space_group_name_H-M   'P 1'
#
loop_
_entity.id
_entity.type
_entity.pdbx_description
1 polymer ?
#
loop_
_entity_poly.entity_id
_entity_poly.type
_entity_poly.pdbx_seq_one_letter_code
_entity_poly.pdbx_strand_id
1 'polypeptide(L)'
;MAAMPSNKLDERRAYAHSRASGIARTRGFTMIEVLVALAIIAIALGASLRAVGSLASNSSRLHERMLASWSADNALATIVLEHQWPELGTSVTACPQGDLDLRCTVTVRSTPNPLFRQVDVVVKRANNDESLANITTVLPNETRRSL
;
A
#
# COMPACT_ATOMS: atom_id res chain seq x y z
N MET A 1 29.18 -13.81 -95.23
CA MET A 1 29.69 -12.71 -94.44
C MET A 1 28.77 -12.62 -93.20
N ALA A 2 29.16 -13.31 -92.15
CA ALA A 2 28.35 -13.33 -90.95
C ALA A 2 29.32 -12.98 -89.78
N ALA A 3 29.04 -11.83 -89.15
CA ALA A 3 29.79 -11.34 -88.00
C ALA A 3 29.27 -12.07 -86.75
N MET A 4 30.15 -12.71 -86.01
CA MET A 4 29.84 -13.25 -84.66
C MET A 4 29.81 -12.13 -83.63
N PRO A 5 28.85 -12.09 -82.70
CA PRO A 5 28.85 -11.17 -81.59
C PRO A 5 29.76 -11.65 -80.47
N SER A 6 30.69 -10.82 -80.08
CA SER A 6 31.55 -10.96 -78.93
C SER A 6 30.80 -10.56 -77.66
N ASN A 7 30.11 -11.49 -77.06
CA ASN A 7 29.34 -11.18 -75.79
C ASN A 7 29.42 -12.33 -74.77
N LYS A 8 30.51 -13.09 -74.75
CA LYS A 8 30.62 -14.21 -73.82
C LYS A 8 31.72 -14.04 -72.75
N LEU A 9 32.43 -12.92 -72.81
CA LEU A 9 33.48 -12.63 -71.84
C LEU A 9 33.13 -11.62 -70.77
N ASP A 10 31.99 -10.90 -70.94
CA ASP A 10 31.60 -9.89 -70.01
C ASP A 10 30.68 -10.47 -68.88
N GLU A 11 29.96 -11.57 -69.12
CA GLU A 11 29.12 -12.20 -68.08
C GLU A 11 29.93 -12.95 -67.00
N ARG A 12 31.20 -13.29 -67.27
CA ARG A 12 32.05 -13.98 -66.28
C ARG A 12 32.70 -13.07 -65.26
N ARG A 13 32.67 -11.74 -65.47
CA ARG A 13 33.20 -10.74 -64.52
C ARG A 13 32.18 -10.26 -63.50
N ALA A 14 30.93 -10.47 -63.76
CA ALA A 14 29.84 -9.99 -62.82
C ALA A 14 29.59 -10.94 -61.65
N TYR A 15 30.05 -12.17 -61.66
CA TYR A 15 29.82 -13.14 -60.58
C TYR A 15 30.93 -13.24 -59.53
N ALA A 16 31.97 -12.40 -59.62
CA ALA A 16 33.09 -12.45 -58.66
C ALA A 16 33.08 -11.37 -57.60
N HIS A 17 32.02 -10.61 -57.49
CA HIS A 17 31.86 -9.63 -56.37
C HIS A 17 30.71 -9.99 -55.49
N SER A 18 31.05 -10.29 -54.30
CA SER A 18 30.37 -10.27 -52.99
C SER A 18 30.14 -11.63 -52.35
N ARG A 19 31.21 -12.22 -51.91
CA ARG A 19 31.20 -12.98 -50.66
C ARG A 19 32.30 -12.45 -49.77
N ALA A 20 32.17 -11.17 -49.37
CA ALA A 20 32.76 -10.72 -48.13
C ALA A 20 31.88 -11.31 -47.01
N SER A 21 32.13 -12.56 -46.67
CA SER A 21 31.67 -13.16 -45.43
C SER A 21 32.30 -12.34 -44.32
N GLY A 22 31.53 -11.33 -43.83
CA GLY A 22 31.86 -10.70 -42.59
C GLY A 22 31.84 -11.79 -41.52
N ILE A 23 33.03 -12.24 -41.12
CA ILE A 23 33.20 -13.05 -39.91
C ILE A 23 32.63 -12.20 -38.78
N ALA A 24 31.36 -12.44 -38.41
CA ALA A 24 30.81 -11.91 -37.20
C ALA A 24 31.75 -12.39 -36.09
N ARG A 25 32.59 -11.48 -35.59
CA ARG A 25 33.38 -11.72 -34.39
C ARG A 25 32.35 -11.97 -33.28
N THR A 26 32.13 -13.23 -32.94
CA THR A 26 31.46 -13.64 -31.70
C THR A 26 32.33 -13.16 -30.55
N ARG A 27 32.00 -11.95 -30.05
CA ARG A 27 32.61 -11.44 -28.83
C ARG A 27 32.07 -12.30 -27.71
N GLY A 28 32.88 -13.13 -27.11
CA GLY A 28 32.58 -13.80 -25.86
C GLY A 28 32.46 -12.75 -24.75
N PHE A 29 31.58 -12.98 -23.77
CA PHE A 29 31.48 -12.14 -22.59
C PHE A 29 32.78 -12.12 -21.80
N THR A 30 33.18 -10.97 -21.34
CA THR A 30 34.36 -10.83 -20.47
C THR A 30 33.97 -11.23 -19.05
N MET A 31 34.91 -11.76 -18.28
CA MET A 31 34.65 -12.15 -16.90
C MET A 31 34.21 -10.95 -16.05
N ILE A 32 34.75 -9.75 -16.32
CA ILE A 32 34.33 -8.53 -15.62
C ILE A 32 32.87 -8.13 -15.94
N GLU A 33 32.44 -8.33 -17.19
CA GLU A 33 31.07 -8.02 -17.61
C GLU A 33 30.05 -8.90 -16.87
N VAL A 34 30.35 -10.19 -16.69
CA VAL A 34 29.51 -11.10 -15.90
C VAL A 34 29.50 -10.71 -14.45
N LEU A 35 30.63 -10.32 -13.86
CA LEU A 35 30.70 -9.87 -12.47
C LEU A 35 29.90 -8.58 -12.25
N VAL A 36 29.99 -7.62 -13.14
CA VAL A 36 29.23 -6.37 -13.07
C VAL A 36 27.74 -6.65 -13.24
N ALA A 37 27.35 -7.49 -14.20
CA ALA A 37 25.92 -7.87 -14.36
C ALA A 37 25.36 -8.54 -13.12
N LEU A 38 26.10 -9.48 -12.52
CA LEU A 38 25.67 -10.12 -11.26
C LEU A 38 25.55 -9.13 -10.10
N ALA A 39 26.48 -8.18 -10.00
CA ALA A 39 26.43 -7.15 -8.96
C ALA A 39 25.16 -6.27 -9.11
N ILE A 40 24.84 -5.85 -10.32
CA ILE A 40 23.62 -5.06 -10.60
C ILE A 40 22.36 -5.85 -10.23
N ILE A 41 22.28 -7.12 -10.64
CA ILE A 41 21.15 -8.00 -10.31
C ILE A 41 21.01 -8.17 -8.79
N ALA A 42 22.12 -8.40 -8.08
CA ALA A 42 22.11 -8.57 -6.63
C ALA A 42 21.58 -7.31 -5.91
N ILE A 43 22.01 -6.12 -6.33
CA ILE A 43 21.53 -4.84 -5.78
C ILE A 43 20.03 -4.66 -6.08
N ALA A 44 19.60 -4.92 -7.31
CA ALA A 44 18.19 -4.79 -7.71
C ALA A 44 17.28 -5.74 -6.93
N LEU A 45 17.68 -7.01 -6.73
CA LEU A 45 16.94 -7.98 -5.94
C LEU A 45 16.90 -7.58 -4.46
N GLY A 46 18.01 -7.12 -3.88
CA GLY A 46 18.06 -6.65 -2.50
C GLY A 46 17.13 -5.45 -2.24
N ALA A 47 17.09 -4.50 -3.17
CA ALA A 47 16.16 -3.35 -3.10
C ALA A 47 14.69 -3.80 -3.20
N SER A 48 14.38 -4.72 -4.09
CA SER A 48 13.02 -5.25 -4.28
C SER A 48 12.52 -6.00 -3.05
N LEU A 49 13.34 -6.84 -2.43
CA LEU A 49 12.97 -7.55 -1.20
C LEU A 49 12.71 -6.60 -0.03
N ARG A 50 13.51 -5.52 0.10
CA ARG A 50 13.28 -4.50 1.12
C ARG A 50 11.94 -3.77 0.91
N ALA A 51 11.59 -3.43 -0.33
CA ALA A 51 10.32 -2.79 -0.67
C ALA A 51 9.12 -3.68 -0.32
N VAL A 52 9.16 -4.97 -0.65
CA VAL A 52 8.10 -5.94 -0.31
C VAL A 52 7.94 -6.07 1.20
N GLY A 53 9.04 -6.15 1.95
CA GLY A 53 8.98 -6.22 3.42
C GLY A 53 8.31 -5.00 4.05
N SER A 54 8.58 -3.79 3.54
CA SER A 54 7.92 -2.56 4.04
C SER A 54 6.43 -2.51 3.70
N LEU A 55 6.03 -2.99 2.52
CA LEU A 55 4.61 -3.08 2.15
C LEU A 55 3.84 -4.04 3.04
N ALA A 56 4.40 -5.21 3.35
CA ALA A 56 3.77 -6.18 4.24
C ALA A 56 3.55 -5.61 5.65
N SER A 57 4.54 -4.93 6.24
CA SER A 57 4.41 -4.31 7.55
C SER A 57 3.39 -3.16 7.58
N ASN A 58 3.35 -2.35 6.52
CA ASN A 58 2.36 -1.27 6.40
C ASN A 58 0.94 -1.81 6.25
N SER A 59 0.75 -2.89 5.49
CA SER A 59 -0.55 -3.55 5.33
C SER A 59 -1.08 -4.07 6.66
N SER A 60 -0.25 -4.70 7.48
CA SER A 60 -0.64 -5.15 8.82
C SER A 60 -1.08 -4.00 9.72
N ARG A 61 -0.33 -2.90 9.76
CA ARG A 61 -0.70 -1.71 10.55
C ARG A 61 -1.99 -1.06 10.09
N LEU A 62 -2.24 -1.02 8.78
CA LEU A 62 -3.50 -0.50 8.23
C LEU A 62 -4.68 -1.38 8.63
N HIS A 63 -4.52 -2.69 8.58
CA HIS A 63 -5.54 -3.64 9.02
C HIS A 63 -5.92 -3.44 10.50
N GLU A 64 -4.93 -3.30 11.37
CA GLU A 64 -5.16 -3.02 12.80
C GLU A 64 -5.92 -1.70 13.03
N ARG A 65 -5.53 -0.63 12.33
CA ARG A 65 -6.23 0.66 12.42
C ARG A 65 -7.65 0.61 11.91
N MET A 66 -7.90 -0.17 10.86
CA MET A 66 -9.24 -0.38 10.31
C MET A 66 -10.13 -1.11 11.33
N LEU A 67 -9.65 -2.18 11.96
CA LEU A 67 -10.38 -2.87 13.02
C LEU A 67 -10.63 -1.95 14.23
N ALA A 68 -9.64 -1.15 14.62
CA ALA A 68 -9.81 -0.18 15.71
C ALA A 68 -10.84 0.91 15.35
N SER A 69 -10.88 1.37 14.11
CA SER A 69 -11.91 2.32 13.64
C SER A 69 -13.31 1.70 13.73
N TRP A 70 -13.48 0.46 13.26
CA TRP A 70 -14.75 -0.24 13.39
C TRP A 70 -15.18 -0.43 14.85
N SER A 71 -14.23 -0.71 15.74
CA SER A 71 -14.52 -0.80 17.18
C SER A 71 -15.00 0.53 17.76
N ALA A 72 -14.40 1.65 17.35
CA ALA A 72 -14.85 2.99 17.76
C ALA A 72 -16.24 3.31 17.21
N ASP A 73 -16.50 3.01 15.93
CA ASP A 73 -17.81 3.21 15.31
C ASP A 73 -18.89 2.38 16.00
N ASN A 74 -18.60 1.13 16.36
CA ASN A 74 -19.52 0.27 17.09
C ASN A 74 -19.83 0.83 18.49
N ALA A 75 -18.82 1.35 19.20
CA ALA A 75 -19.03 1.98 20.51
C ALA A 75 -19.92 3.21 20.41
N LEU A 76 -19.71 4.07 19.39
CA LEU A 76 -20.56 5.23 19.13
C LEU A 76 -21.97 4.82 18.70
N ALA A 77 -22.08 3.84 17.80
CA ALA A 77 -23.38 3.35 17.34
C ALA A 77 -24.23 2.80 18.50
N THR A 78 -23.63 2.12 19.45
CA THR A 78 -24.32 1.63 20.65
C THR A 78 -24.91 2.79 21.46
N ILE A 79 -24.12 3.85 21.70
CA ILE A 79 -24.59 5.05 22.44
C ILE A 79 -25.78 5.70 21.72
N VAL A 80 -25.72 5.82 20.40
CA VAL A 80 -26.76 6.44 19.57
C VAL A 80 -28.03 5.58 19.53
N LEU A 81 -27.89 4.27 19.26
CA LEU A 81 -29.02 3.35 19.11
C LEU A 81 -29.76 3.11 20.41
N GLU A 82 -29.09 3.14 21.55
CA GLU A 82 -29.67 3.02 22.86
C GLU A 82 -30.22 4.36 23.37
N HIS A 83 -30.19 5.43 22.57
CA HIS A 83 -30.61 6.77 22.93
C HIS A 83 -30.00 7.27 24.25
N GLN A 84 -28.78 6.82 24.54
CA GLN A 84 -28.09 7.18 25.75
C GLN A 84 -27.69 8.66 25.73
N TRP A 85 -27.93 9.34 26.88
CA TRP A 85 -27.35 10.65 27.16
C TRP A 85 -26.23 10.47 28.18
N PRO A 86 -24.98 10.11 27.69
CA PRO A 86 -23.91 9.71 28.58
C PRO A 86 -23.50 10.89 29.48
N GLU A 87 -23.18 10.61 30.73
CA GLU A 87 -22.70 11.62 31.66
C GLU A 87 -21.33 12.19 31.24
N LEU A 88 -21.07 13.43 31.70
CA LEU A 88 -19.76 14.06 31.45
C LEU A 88 -18.66 13.28 32.19
N GLY A 89 -17.56 13.04 31.54
CA GLY A 89 -16.46 12.31 32.11
C GLY A 89 -15.79 11.35 31.14
N THR A 90 -14.97 10.46 31.69
CA THR A 90 -14.24 9.46 30.88
C THR A 90 -14.56 8.07 31.40
N SER A 91 -14.92 7.18 30.52
CA SER A 91 -15.12 5.75 30.78
C SER A 91 -14.18 4.92 29.89
N VAL A 92 -13.80 3.76 30.40
CA VAL A 92 -12.92 2.83 29.68
C VAL A 92 -13.61 1.47 29.67
N THR A 93 -13.81 0.92 28.47
CA THR A 93 -14.43 -0.39 28.27
C THR A 93 -13.60 -1.25 27.34
N ALA A 94 -13.68 -2.57 27.50
CA ALA A 94 -13.14 -3.48 26.52
C ALA A 94 -14.02 -3.45 25.26
N CYS A 95 -13.37 -3.35 24.09
CA CYS A 95 -14.06 -3.29 22.80
C CYS A 95 -13.31 -4.15 21.75
N PRO A 96 -13.20 -5.47 21.99
CA PRO A 96 -12.46 -6.35 21.10
C PRO A 96 -13.08 -6.36 19.71
N GLN A 97 -12.22 -6.43 18.68
CA GLN A 97 -12.65 -6.49 17.30
C GLN A 97 -11.80 -7.48 16.50
N GLY A 98 -12.45 -8.50 15.92
CA GLY A 98 -11.75 -9.60 15.28
C GLY A 98 -10.90 -10.38 16.29
N ASP A 99 -9.61 -10.48 16.01
CA ASP A 99 -8.60 -11.13 16.85
C ASP A 99 -7.81 -10.14 17.74
N LEU A 100 -8.22 -8.86 17.73
CA LEU A 100 -7.54 -7.81 18.50
C LEU A 100 -8.25 -7.52 19.83
N ASP A 101 -7.49 -7.60 20.91
CA ASP A 101 -7.90 -7.09 22.21
C ASP A 101 -7.72 -5.57 22.26
N LEU A 102 -8.83 -4.86 22.13
CA LEU A 102 -8.89 -3.40 22.11
C LEU A 102 -9.56 -2.85 23.35
N ARG A 103 -9.19 -1.62 23.70
CA ARG A 103 -9.75 -0.84 24.79
C ARG A 103 -10.23 0.50 24.24
N CYS A 104 -11.49 0.78 24.43
CA CYS A 104 -12.15 2.04 24.08
C CYS A 104 -12.19 2.97 25.27
N THR A 105 -11.62 4.15 25.13
CA THR A 105 -11.75 5.26 26.10
C THR A 105 -12.72 6.25 25.52
N VAL A 106 -13.89 6.37 26.15
CA VAL A 106 -14.95 7.30 25.76
C VAL A 106 -14.88 8.51 26.67
N THR A 107 -14.65 9.68 26.13
CA THR A 107 -14.63 10.95 26.88
C THR A 107 -15.77 11.83 26.42
N VAL A 108 -16.65 12.18 27.35
CA VAL A 108 -17.82 13.03 27.10
C VAL A 108 -17.58 14.41 27.67
N ARG A 109 -17.72 15.45 26.85
CA ARG A 109 -17.52 16.85 27.21
C ARG A 109 -18.77 17.68 26.95
N SER A 110 -18.97 18.73 27.75
CA SER A 110 -20.01 19.72 27.48
C SER A 110 -19.60 20.56 26.25
N THR A 111 -20.61 21.02 25.51
CA THR A 111 -20.46 22.02 24.45
C THR A 111 -21.09 23.35 24.90
N PRO A 112 -20.80 24.47 24.24
CA PRO A 112 -21.45 25.77 24.53
C PRO A 112 -22.99 25.72 24.44
N ASN A 113 -23.51 24.81 23.59
CA ASN A 113 -24.95 24.57 23.52
C ASN A 113 -25.30 23.33 24.38
N PRO A 114 -26.09 23.49 25.47
CA PRO A 114 -26.41 22.39 26.39
C PRO A 114 -27.26 21.27 25.78
N LEU A 115 -27.79 21.46 24.56
CA LEU A 115 -28.49 20.42 23.81
C LEU A 115 -27.56 19.41 23.13
N PHE A 116 -26.26 19.64 23.18
CA PHE A 116 -25.26 18.78 22.54
C PHE A 116 -24.19 18.39 23.56
N ARG A 117 -23.63 17.21 23.38
CA ARG A 117 -22.40 16.74 24.03
C ARG A 117 -21.39 16.29 22.99
N GLN A 118 -20.14 16.64 23.20
CA GLN A 118 -19.04 16.11 22.41
C GLN A 118 -18.62 14.78 23.02
N VAL A 119 -18.48 13.77 22.17
CA VAL A 119 -18.00 12.44 22.54
C VAL A 119 -16.76 12.12 21.73
N ASP A 120 -15.67 11.89 22.43
CA ASP A 120 -14.39 11.47 21.87
C ASP A 120 -14.16 10.00 22.21
N VAL A 121 -13.99 9.15 21.23
CA VAL A 121 -13.64 7.74 21.41
C VAL A 121 -12.21 7.49 20.92
N VAL A 122 -11.35 7.09 21.84
CA VAL A 122 -9.97 6.71 21.56
C VAL A 122 -9.83 5.20 21.74
N VAL A 123 -9.39 4.52 20.70
CA VAL A 123 -9.15 3.07 20.73
C VAL A 123 -7.67 2.78 20.79
N LYS A 124 -7.30 1.99 21.79
CA LYS A 124 -5.93 1.53 22.01
C LYS A 124 -5.89 0.00 22.08
N ARG A 125 -4.74 -0.58 21.84
CA ARG A 125 -4.51 -2.00 22.12
C ARG A 125 -4.47 -2.22 23.64
N ALA A 126 -4.98 -3.35 24.13
CA ALA A 126 -5.05 -3.63 25.58
C ALA A 126 -3.66 -3.59 26.27
N ASN A 127 -2.62 -3.98 25.53
CA ASN A 127 -1.25 -4.13 26.03
C ASN A 127 -0.31 -2.97 25.64
N ASN A 128 -0.81 -1.96 24.96
CA ASN A 128 -0.01 -0.84 24.49
C ASN A 128 -0.79 0.48 24.60
N ASP A 129 -0.10 1.56 24.96
CA ASP A 129 -0.71 2.90 25.04
C ASP A 129 -0.80 3.62 23.68
N GLU A 130 -0.33 2.99 22.60
CA GLU A 130 -0.47 3.55 21.26
C GLU A 130 -1.95 3.65 20.84
N SER A 131 -2.37 4.84 20.44
CA SER A 131 -3.70 5.06 19.88
C SER A 131 -3.76 4.55 18.44
N LEU A 132 -4.68 3.62 18.17
CA LEU A 132 -4.91 3.06 16.84
C LEU A 132 -5.98 3.82 16.06
N ALA A 133 -7.01 4.31 16.76
CA ALA A 133 -8.09 5.12 16.18
C ALA A 133 -8.56 6.17 17.16
N ASN A 134 -9.05 7.30 16.63
CA ASN A 134 -9.70 8.36 17.39
C ASN A 134 -10.86 8.93 16.55
N ILE A 135 -12.05 8.91 17.13
CA ILE A 135 -13.26 9.46 16.49
C ILE A 135 -13.91 10.45 17.46
N THR A 136 -14.23 11.63 16.95
CA THR A 136 -14.97 12.67 17.68
C THR A 136 -16.31 12.89 17.01
N THR A 137 -17.37 12.90 17.80
CA THR A 137 -18.72 13.20 17.34
C THR A 137 -19.46 14.12 18.31
N VAL A 138 -20.60 14.64 17.87
CA VAL A 138 -21.49 15.45 18.69
C VAL A 138 -22.86 14.78 18.77
N LEU A 139 -23.30 14.46 19.97
CA LEU A 139 -24.59 13.84 20.24
C LEU A 139 -25.64 14.89 20.61
N PRO A 140 -26.82 14.92 19.95
CA PRO A 140 -27.94 15.74 20.36
C PRO A 140 -28.68 15.10 21.56
N ASN A 141 -29.26 15.93 22.43
CA ASN A 141 -30.13 15.46 23.49
C ASN A 141 -31.54 15.15 22.95
N GLU A 142 -31.77 13.90 22.58
CA GLU A 142 -33.06 13.49 22.00
C GLU A 142 -34.21 13.45 23.02
N THR A 143 -33.92 13.24 24.30
CA THR A 143 -34.93 13.25 25.37
C THR A 143 -35.63 14.61 25.53
N ARG A 144 -35.00 15.70 25.09
CA ARG A 144 -35.61 17.03 25.08
C ARG A 144 -36.34 17.39 23.78
N ARG A 145 -36.23 16.57 22.74
CA ARG A 145 -36.83 16.84 21.43
C ARG A 145 -38.24 16.28 21.28
N SER A 146 -38.67 15.43 22.19
CA SER A 146 -40.00 14.78 22.22
C SER A 146 -41.05 15.54 23.04
N LEU A 147 -40.84 16.81 23.33
CA LEU A 147 -41.78 17.75 23.87
C LEU A 147 -41.97 18.91 22.87
#